data_0ac4e7c99dc22aaa0da6ae1c3a75a869
#
_entry.id   0ac4e7c99dc22aaa0da6ae1c3a75a869
#
_cell.length_a   1.000
_cell.length_b   1.000
_cell.length_c   1.000
_cell.angle_alpha   90.00
_cell.angle_beta   90.00
_cell.angle_gamma   90.00
#
_symmetry.space_group_name_H-M   'P 1'
#
loop_
_entity.id
_entity.type
_entity.pdbx_description
1 polymer ?
#
loop_
_entity_poly.entity_id
_entity_poly.type
_entity_poly.pdbx_seq_one_letter_code
_entity_poly.pdbx_strand_id
1 'polypeptide(L)'
;MSYQLDNGEVVRHEGKFFAMIVCWLLGNGCLFSWNSMLTIEDYYVYLFPKYHPTRVLTLVYQPFALGSIAILAYREAKINTRVRNLTGYTLFFLASLALIILDVATSGRGGIGVFVGVCIVSGAFGVADAHVQGGMVGDLSLMCPEFIQSFLAGLAASGALTSALRLITKAAFENSQDGLRKGAMMFFSISSFFELLCVLLYALIFPKLPIVKYYRSKAASEGSMTVAADLAAGGIQRSQDGAEEDPKLPERLTNKQLFLENIDYAIDVFLIYILTLSIFPGFLSEDTGSHSLGSWYALVLIAMYNVWDLIGRYIPLIERLKLTSRKCLTVVTLSRFLLIPAFYFTAKYGDQGWMIMLTSILGLSNGYLTVCILTAAPKGYKGPEQNALGNLLVMCLLAGIFSGVTLDWLWLIGKGW
;
A
#
# COMPACT_ATOMS: atom_id res chain seq x y z
N MET A 1 10.46 30.24 -6.04
CA MET A 1 10.48 29.53 -7.33
C MET A 1 11.79 28.76 -7.38
N SER A 2 11.76 27.44 -7.28
CA SER A 2 12.97 26.63 -7.43
C SER A 2 13.02 26.09 -8.86
N TYR A 3 14.16 26.26 -9.51
CA TYR A 3 14.44 25.71 -10.83
C TYR A 3 15.47 24.61 -10.67
N GLN A 4 15.26 23.46 -11.31
CA GLN A 4 16.25 22.40 -11.41
C GLN A 4 16.53 22.16 -12.90
N LEU A 5 17.79 22.05 -13.28
CA LEU A 5 18.18 21.70 -14.65
C LEU A 5 18.09 20.19 -14.81
N ASP A 6 17.20 19.72 -15.68
CA ASP A 6 17.15 18.35 -16.14
C ASP A 6 17.51 18.35 -17.63
N ASN A 7 18.66 17.78 -17.99
CA ASN A 7 19.19 17.74 -19.37
C ASN A 7 19.33 19.11 -20.08
N GLY A 8 19.57 20.20 -19.32
CA GLY A 8 19.75 21.54 -19.87
C GLY A 8 18.48 22.36 -20.04
N GLU A 9 17.30 21.81 -19.74
CA GLU A 9 16.04 22.54 -19.72
C GLU A 9 15.68 23.01 -18.30
N VAL A 10 15.17 24.24 -18.21
CA VAL A 10 14.68 24.81 -16.94
C VAL A 10 13.30 24.21 -16.63
N VAL A 11 13.25 23.20 -15.77
CA VAL A 11 11.99 22.60 -15.33
C VAL A 11 11.32 23.51 -14.31
N ARG A 12 10.15 24.02 -14.66
CA ARG A 12 9.32 24.83 -13.78
C ARG A 12 8.57 23.94 -12.81
N HIS A 13 8.95 23.92 -11.54
CA HIS A 13 8.30 23.14 -10.47
C HIS A 13 6.94 23.73 -10.03
N GLU A 14 6.19 24.30 -10.94
CA GLU A 14 4.88 24.89 -10.65
C GLU A 14 3.88 23.78 -10.28
N GLY A 15 3.34 23.87 -9.06
CA GLY A 15 2.37 22.90 -8.55
C GLY A 15 2.96 21.61 -7.96
N LYS A 16 4.30 21.47 -7.82
CA LYS A 16 4.92 20.25 -7.24
C LYS A 16 4.36 19.90 -5.87
N PHE A 17 4.26 20.88 -4.98
CA PHE A 17 3.75 20.65 -3.61
C PHE A 17 2.29 20.18 -3.63
N PHE A 18 1.44 20.79 -4.46
CA PHE A 18 0.05 20.35 -4.59
C PHE A 18 -0.05 18.96 -5.19
N ALA A 19 0.77 18.62 -6.18
CA ALA A 19 0.84 17.27 -6.73
C ALA A 19 1.27 16.24 -5.66
N MET A 20 2.22 16.57 -4.77
CA MET A 20 2.60 15.71 -3.65
C MET A 20 1.43 15.47 -2.68
N ILE A 21 0.62 16.51 -2.37
CA ILE A 21 -0.58 16.36 -1.55
C ILE A 21 -1.59 15.42 -2.23
N VAL A 22 -1.82 15.59 -3.53
CA VAL A 22 -2.73 14.71 -4.28
C VAL A 22 -2.20 13.27 -4.29
N CYS A 23 -0.90 13.05 -4.52
CA CYS A 23 -0.29 11.72 -4.44
C CYS A 23 -0.45 11.10 -3.05
N TRP A 24 -0.28 11.91 -1.98
CA TRP A 24 -0.47 11.45 -0.61
C TRP A 24 -1.92 11.03 -0.32
N LEU A 25 -2.90 11.82 -0.78
CA LEU A 25 -4.33 11.48 -0.66
C LEU A 25 -4.67 10.20 -1.44
N LEU A 26 -4.17 10.07 -2.67
CA LEU A 26 -4.37 8.88 -3.49
C LEU A 26 -3.70 7.64 -2.88
N GLY A 27 -2.52 7.81 -2.28
CA GLY A 27 -1.86 6.74 -1.53
C GLY A 27 -2.64 6.33 -0.29
N ASN A 28 -3.18 7.31 0.45
CA ASN A 28 -4.03 7.04 1.60
C ASN A 28 -5.26 6.21 1.19
N GLY A 29 -5.97 6.59 0.11
CA GLY A 29 -7.12 5.84 -0.39
C GLY A 29 -6.77 4.42 -0.84
N CYS A 30 -5.57 4.17 -1.34
CA CYS A 30 -5.18 2.83 -1.78
C CYS A 30 -5.30 1.73 -0.69
N LEU A 31 -5.10 2.08 0.59
CA LEU A 31 -5.20 1.13 1.70
C LEU A 31 -6.22 1.53 2.78
N PHE A 32 -6.89 2.66 2.65
CA PHE A 32 -7.79 3.16 3.70
C PHE A 32 -8.93 2.19 4.01
N SER A 33 -9.58 1.65 2.99
CA SER A 33 -10.68 0.70 3.13
C SER A 33 -10.23 -0.61 3.73
N TRP A 34 -9.07 -1.13 3.29
CA TRP A 34 -8.50 -2.35 3.86
C TRP A 34 -8.06 -2.16 5.32
N ASN A 35 -7.34 -1.08 5.62
CA ASN A 35 -6.93 -0.77 7.00
C ASN A 35 -8.13 -0.52 7.91
N SER A 36 -9.21 0.09 7.40
CA SER A 36 -10.46 0.24 8.15
C SER A 36 -11.06 -1.11 8.50
N MET A 37 -11.09 -2.05 7.54
CA MET A 37 -11.59 -3.41 7.75
C MET A 37 -10.75 -4.19 8.78
N LEU A 38 -9.42 -4.08 8.74
CA LEU A 38 -8.54 -4.70 9.73
C LEU A 38 -8.70 -4.07 11.12
N THR A 39 -8.84 -2.75 11.18
CA THR A 39 -8.88 -2.02 12.45
C THR A 39 -10.15 -2.30 13.27
N ILE A 40 -11.25 -2.69 12.61
CA ILE A 40 -12.52 -3.06 13.26
C ILE A 40 -12.68 -4.58 13.43
N GLU A 41 -11.57 -5.32 13.48
CA GLU A 41 -11.59 -6.78 13.58
C GLU A 41 -12.39 -7.31 14.77
N ASP A 42 -12.42 -6.59 15.89
CA ASP A 42 -13.21 -6.93 17.06
C ASP A 42 -14.73 -7.00 16.77
N TYR A 43 -15.22 -6.15 15.85
CA TYR A 43 -16.59 -6.27 15.35
C TYR A 43 -16.82 -7.57 14.57
N TYR A 44 -15.88 -7.95 13.73
CA TYR A 44 -15.98 -9.23 13.00
C TYR A 44 -15.80 -10.44 13.89
N VAL A 45 -14.92 -10.39 14.88
CA VAL A 45 -14.77 -11.47 15.89
C VAL A 45 -16.07 -11.63 16.68
N TYR A 46 -16.74 -10.53 17.03
CA TYR A 46 -18.06 -10.55 17.67
C TYR A 46 -19.13 -11.18 16.78
N LEU A 47 -19.19 -10.82 15.48
CA LEU A 47 -20.17 -11.35 14.54
C LEU A 47 -19.91 -12.80 14.13
N PHE A 48 -18.64 -13.20 14.04
CA PHE A 48 -18.18 -14.47 13.45
C PHE A 48 -17.20 -15.22 14.35
N PRO A 49 -17.55 -15.51 15.63
CA PRO A 49 -16.60 -16.04 16.60
C PRO A 49 -16.04 -17.43 16.25
N LYS A 50 -16.70 -18.18 15.33
CA LYS A 50 -16.29 -19.51 14.91
C LYS A 50 -15.39 -19.56 13.68
N TYR A 51 -15.16 -18.42 13.02
CA TYR A 51 -14.55 -18.39 11.69
C TYR A 51 -13.18 -17.68 11.62
N HIS A 52 -12.60 -17.26 12.75
CA HIS A 52 -11.31 -16.55 12.81
C HIS A 52 -11.20 -15.43 11.75
N PRO A 53 -12.08 -14.43 11.75
CA PRO A 53 -12.26 -13.50 10.65
C PRO A 53 -10.98 -12.74 10.28
N THR A 54 -10.18 -12.28 11.24
CA THR A 54 -8.93 -11.54 11.01
C THR A 54 -7.98 -12.29 10.08
N ARG A 55 -7.72 -13.56 10.38
CA ARG A 55 -6.80 -14.39 9.60
C ARG A 55 -7.41 -14.79 8.25
N VAL A 56 -8.69 -15.19 8.25
CA VAL A 56 -9.36 -15.62 7.00
C VAL A 56 -9.51 -14.48 6.02
N LEU A 57 -9.90 -13.27 6.46
CA LEU A 57 -10.06 -12.13 5.58
C LEU A 57 -8.72 -11.71 4.95
N THR A 58 -7.64 -11.71 5.74
CA THR A 58 -6.30 -11.43 5.24
C THR A 58 -5.84 -12.53 4.26
N LEU A 59 -6.10 -13.80 4.57
CA LEU A 59 -5.75 -14.91 3.69
C LEU A 59 -6.54 -14.89 2.38
N VAL A 60 -7.79 -14.42 2.38
CA VAL A 60 -8.60 -14.25 1.16
C VAL A 60 -8.11 -13.08 0.33
N TYR A 61 -7.78 -11.95 0.96
CA TYR A 61 -7.29 -10.75 0.26
C TYR A 61 -6.04 -11.04 -0.58
N GLN A 62 -5.04 -11.71 0.01
CA GLN A 62 -3.70 -11.81 -0.55
C GLN A 62 -3.60 -12.56 -1.91
N PRO A 63 -4.25 -13.71 -2.14
CA PRO A 63 -4.22 -14.37 -3.44
C PRO A 63 -4.83 -13.52 -4.57
N PHE A 64 -5.90 -12.76 -4.26
CA PHE A 64 -6.52 -11.87 -5.23
C PHE A 64 -5.62 -10.66 -5.55
N ALA A 65 -4.94 -10.10 -4.55
CA ALA A 65 -3.98 -9.03 -4.76
C ALA A 65 -2.78 -9.52 -5.59
N LEU A 66 -2.14 -10.61 -5.17
CA LEU A 66 -0.96 -11.15 -5.83
C LEU A 66 -1.27 -11.68 -7.24
N GLY A 67 -2.36 -12.42 -7.41
CA GLY A 67 -2.78 -12.92 -8.72
C GLY A 67 -3.09 -11.80 -9.72
N SER A 68 -3.81 -10.77 -9.24
CA SER A 68 -4.14 -9.61 -10.08
C SER A 68 -2.89 -8.81 -10.45
N ILE A 69 -1.98 -8.52 -9.53
CA ILE A 69 -0.77 -7.76 -9.85
C ILE A 69 0.15 -8.55 -10.80
N ALA A 70 0.23 -9.88 -10.67
CA ALA A 70 1.03 -10.71 -11.58
C ALA A 70 0.51 -10.60 -13.02
N ILE A 71 -0.81 -10.66 -13.22
CA ILE A 71 -1.43 -10.49 -14.55
C ILE A 71 -1.21 -9.07 -15.07
N LEU A 72 -1.40 -8.06 -14.23
CA LEU A 72 -1.26 -6.65 -14.60
C LEU A 72 0.20 -6.29 -14.91
N ALA A 73 1.17 -6.78 -14.14
CA ALA A 73 2.60 -6.57 -14.39
C ALA A 73 3.07 -7.27 -15.67
N TYR A 74 2.56 -8.47 -15.97
CA TYR A 74 2.90 -9.17 -17.22
C TYR A 74 2.39 -8.41 -18.45
N ARG A 75 1.24 -7.73 -18.34
CA ARG A 75 0.60 -7.00 -19.45
C ARG A 75 0.78 -5.48 -19.35
N GLU A 76 1.64 -4.97 -18.47
CA GLU A 76 1.70 -3.55 -18.10
C GLU A 76 1.86 -2.62 -19.32
N ALA A 77 2.67 -3.00 -20.33
CA ALA A 77 2.90 -2.20 -21.53
C ALA A 77 1.65 -1.99 -22.40
N LYS A 78 0.64 -2.85 -22.26
CA LYS A 78 -0.62 -2.82 -23.03
C LYS A 78 -1.79 -2.23 -22.26
N ILE A 79 -1.63 -2.06 -20.96
CA ILE A 79 -2.72 -1.60 -20.08
C ILE A 79 -2.64 -0.08 -19.96
N ASN A 80 -3.76 0.56 -20.24
CA ASN A 80 -3.90 2.00 -20.05
C ASN A 80 -3.88 2.33 -18.54
N THR A 81 -2.94 3.16 -18.12
CA THR A 81 -2.73 3.56 -16.71
C THR A 81 -3.98 4.18 -16.12
N ARG A 82 -4.66 5.06 -16.88
CA ARG A 82 -5.89 5.71 -16.40
C ARG A 82 -7.00 4.73 -16.12
N VAL A 83 -7.29 3.83 -17.07
CA VAL A 83 -8.33 2.81 -16.91
C VAL A 83 -8.01 1.93 -15.71
N ARG A 84 -6.75 1.50 -15.58
CA ARG A 84 -6.29 0.67 -14.48
C ARG A 84 -6.53 1.31 -13.12
N ASN A 85 -6.04 2.53 -12.92
CA ASN A 85 -6.15 3.22 -11.62
C ASN A 85 -7.59 3.59 -11.28
N LEU A 86 -8.39 4.08 -12.26
CA LEU A 86 -9.81 4.36 -12.05
C LEU A 86 -10.60 3.11 -11.72
N THR A 87 -10.33 1.97 -12.38
CA THR A 87 -10.97 0.69 -12.05
C THR A 87 -10.69 0.30 -10.61
N GLY A 88 -9.45 0.43 -10.16
CA GLY A 88 -9.06 0.11 -8.79
C GLY A 88 -9.77 1.00 -7.75
N TYR A 89 -9.69 2.32 -7.88
CA TYR A 89 -10.36 3.24 -6.94
C TYR A 89 -11.88 3.08 -6.97
N THR A 90 -12.50 2.88 -8.15
CA THR A 90 -13.93 2.63 -8.25
C THR A 90 -14.32 1.31 -7.57
N LEU A 91 -13.49 0.27 -7.70
CA LEU A 91 -13.74 -1.00 -7.04
C LEU A 91 -13.61 -0.88 -5.52
N PHE A 92 -12.64 -0.11 -5.00
CA PHE A 92 -12.55 0.20 -3.56
C PHE A 92 -13.82 0.90 -3.06
N PHE A 93 -14.30 1.91 -3.78
CA PHE A 93 -15.54 2.62 -3.44
C PHE A 93 -16.73 1.69 -3.41
N LEU A 94 -16.96 0.90 -4.47
CA LEU A 94 -18.09 -0.01 -4.56
C LEU A 94 -18.05 -1.12 -3.51
N ALA A 95 -16.87 -1.66 -3.24
CA ALA A 95 -16.66 -2.70 -2.23
C ALA A 95 -16.89 -2.16 -0.80
N SER A 96 -16.44 -0.94 -0.50
CA SER A 96 -16.72 -0.27 0.78
C SER A 96 -18.21 0.01 0.96
N LEU A 97 -18.88 0.44 -0.10
CA LEU A 97 -20.34 0.64 -0.09
C LEU A 97 -21.08 -0.69 0.10
N ALA A 98 -20.59 -1.77 -0.50
CA ALA A 98 -21.17 -3.11 -0.34
C ALA A 98 -21.13 -3.60 1.11
N LEU A 99 -20.07 -3.27 1.89
CA LEU A 99 -20.03 -3.57 3.34
C LEU A 99 -21.14 -2.85 4.10
N ILE A 100 -21.40 -1.58 3.80
CA ILE A 100 -22.49 -0.81 4.40
C ILE A 100 -23.83 -1.47 4.10
N ILE A 101 -24.06 -1.76 2.81
CA ILE A 101 -25.32 -2.39 2.36
C ILE A 101 -25.50 -3.76 3.02
N LEU A 102 -24.44 -4.56 3.12
CA LEU A 102 -24.50 -5.89 3.72
C LEU A 102 -24.84 -5.81 5.22
N ASP A 103 -24.21 -4.90 5.97
CA ASP A 103 -24.53 -4.71 7.39
C ASP A 103 -25.96 -4.21 7.62
N VAL A 104 -26.40 -3.22 6.83
CA VAL A 104 -27.77 -2.69 6.92
C VAL A 104 -28.80 -3.76 6.57
N ALA A 105 -28.62 -4.49 5.47
CA ALA A 105 -29.52 -5.54 5.01
C ALA A 105 -29.67 -6.70 6.01
N THR A 106 -28.57 -7.00 6.73
CA THR A 106 -28.57 -8.06 7.74
C THR A 106 -28.85 -7.56 9.17
N SER A 107 -29.04 -6.25 9.33
CA SER A 107 -29.23 -5.59 10.63
C SER A 107 -28.11 -5.90 11.63
N GLY A 108 -26.86 -6.06 11.14
CA GLY A 108 -25.71 -6.43 11.95
C GLY A 108 -25.77 -7.85 12.53
N ARG A 109 -26.48 -8.75 11.89
CA ARG A 109 -26.54 -10.16 12.29
C ARG A 109 -25.43 -10.95 11.60
N GLY A 110 -24.69 -11.74 12.40
CA GLY A 110 -23.70 -12.68 11.90
C GLY A 110 -24.36 -13.89 11.19
N GLY A 111 -23.51 -14.71 10.58
CA GLY A 111 -23.91 -15.96 9.93
C GLY A 111 -23.00 -16.27 8.73
N ILE A 112 -23.00 -17.54 8.30
CA ILE A 112 -22.10 -18.02 7.26
C ILE A 112 -22.28 -17.23 5.93
N GLY A 113 -23.52 -16.93 5.53
CA GLY A 113 -23.78 -16.18 4.30
C GLY A 113 -23.23 -14.76 4.35
N VAL A 114 -23.34 -14.07 5.49
CA VAL A 114 -22.78 -12.74 5.71
C VAL A 114 -21.26 -12.81 5.71
N PHE A 115 -20.68 -13.80 6.36
CA PHE A 115 -19.23 -14.00 6.40
C PHE A 115 -18.65 -14.23 4.99
N VAL A 116 -19.31 -15.05 4.17
CA VAL A 116 -18.94 -15.24 2.76
C VAL A 116 -19.01 -13.93 1.99
N GLY A 117 -20.07 -13.12 2.22
CA GLY A 117 -20.19 -11.78 1.63
C GLY A 117 -19.00 -10.87 2.00
N VAL A 118 -18.60 -10.85 3.27
CA VAL A 118 -17.42 -10.10 3.74
C VAL A 118 -16.13 -10.63 3.11
N CYS A 119 -15.98 -11.94 2.94
CA CYS A 119 -14.84 -12.54 2.24
C CYS A 119 -14.78 -12.13 0.77
N ILE A 120 -15.92 -12.07 0.07
CA ILE A 120 -15.98 -11.60 -1.32
C ILE A 120 -15.51 -10.16 -1.41
N VAL A 121 -15.95 -9.29 -0.49
CA VAL A 121 -15.50 -7.90 -0.44
C VAL A 121 -13.99 -7.81 -0.14
N SER A 122 -13.47 -8.63 0.77
CA SER A 122 -12.04 -8.71 1.03
C SER A 122 -11.24 -9.08 -0.22
N GLY A 123 -11.70 -10.06 -1.00
CA GLY A 123 -11.10 -10.40 -2.30
C GLY A 123 -11.16 -9.24 -3.31
N ALA A 124 -12.29 -8.52 -3.35
CA ALA A 124 -12.44 -7.34 -4.20
C ALA A 124 -11.45 -6.21 -3.81
N PHE A 125 -11.21 -5.99 -2.52
CA PHE A 125 -10.18 -5.08 -2.06
C PHE A 125 -8.78 -5.51 -2.53
N GLY A 126 -8.45 -6.81 -2.50
CA GLY A 126 -7.18 -7.31 -3.04
C GLY A 126 -7.02 -7.03 -4.54
N VAL A 127 -8.08 -7.23 -5.34
CA VAL A 127 -8.07 -6.88 -6.77
C VAL A 127 -7.89 -5.38 -6.97
N ALA A 128 -8.60 -4.55 -6.21
CA ALA A 128 -8.52 -3.09 -6.28
C ALA A 128 -7.11 -2.59 -5.93
N ASP A 129 -6.51 -3.14 -4.87
CA ASP A 129 -5.15 -2.81 -4.46
C ASP A 129 -4.11 -3.11 -5.55
N ALA A 130 -4.18 -4.27 -6.18
CA ALA A 130 -3.31 -4.62 -7.29
C ALA A 130 -3.41 -3.63 -8.47
N HIS A 131 -4.62 -3.12 -8.75
CA HIS A 131 -4.82 -2.11 -9.78
C HIS A 131 -4.19 -0.78 -9.38
N VAL A 132 -4.49 -0.29 -8.19
CA VAL A 132 -4.06 1.03 -7.72
C VAL A 132 -2.58 1.04 -7.34
N GLN A 133 -2.13 0.16 -6.45
CA GLN A 133 -0.77 0.20 -5.94
C GLN A 133 0.26 -0.01 -7.06
N GLY A 134 0.09 -1.06 -7.87
CA GLY A 134 0.97 -1.30 -9.01
C GLY A 134 0.85 -0.22 -10.09
N GLY A 135 -0.37 0.22 -10.39
CA GLY A 135 -0.63 1.26 -11.41
C GLY A 135 -0.08 2.62 -11.01
N MET A 136 -0.28 3.04 -9.76
CA MET A 136 0.24 4.31 -9.26
C MET A 136 1.76 4.29 -9.09
N VAL A 137 2.33 3.25 -8.49
CA VAL A 137 3.80 3.16 -8.36
C VAL A 137 4.47 3.14 -9.74
N GLY A 138 3.90 2.41 -10.70
CA GLY A 138 4.38 2.40 -12.08
C GLY A 138 4.30 3.79 -12.74
N ASP A 139 3.15 4.47 -12.65
CA ASP A 139 2.94 5.81 -13.21
C ASP A 139 3.83 6.87 -12.53
N LEU A 140 3.90 6.84 -11.21
CA LEU A 140 4.74 7.79 -10.46
C LEU A 140 6.24 7.54 -10.63
N SER A 141 6.65 6.34 -11.04
CA SER A 141 8.04 6.03 -11.40
C SER A 141 8.52 6.79 -12.65
N LEU A 142 7.59 7.21 -13.51
CA LEU A 142 7.86 8.08 -14.66
C LEU A 142 8.18 9.52 -14.26
N MET A 143 7.92 9.87 -13.00
CA MET A 143 7.95 11.23 -12.49
C MET A 143 9.10 11.42 -11.49
N CYS A 144 9.03 12.46 -10.66
CA CYS A 144 10.04 12.66 -9.63
C CYS A 144 9.84 11.72 -8.43
N PRO A 145 10.95 11.29 -7.77
CA PRO A 145 10.90 10.35 -6.65
C PRO A 145 10.01 10.79 -5.48
N GLU A 146 9.84 12.10 -5.28
CA GLU A 146 9.02 12.66 -4.21
C GLU A 146 7.53 12.33 -4.37
N PHE A 147 7.06 12.06 -5.59
CA PHE A 147 5.68 11.64 -5.82
C PHE A 147 5.46 10.20 -5.37
N ILE A 148 6.39 9.29 -5.71
CA ILE A 148 6.36 7.91 -5.18
C ILE A 148 6.39 7.95 -3.65
N GLN A 149 7.30 8.73 -3.07
CA GLN A 149 7.43 8.84 -1.63
C GLN A 149 6.17 9.38 -0.97
N SER A 150 5.55 10.43 -1.56
CA SER A 150 4.28 10.99 -1.06
C SER A 150 3.16 9.95 -1.12
N PHE A 151 3.07 9.19 -2.20
CA PHE A 151 2.09 8.11 -2.34
C PHE A 151 2.32 7.01 -1.28
N LEU A 152 3.56 6.55 -1.12
CA LEU A 152 3.92 5.55 -0.11
C LEU A 152 3.69 6.05 1.32
N ALA A 153 3.95 7.33 1.60
CA ALA A 153 3.62 7.95 2.87
C ALA A 153 2.10 8.01 3.10
N GLY A 154 1.32 8.25 2.05
CA GLY A 154 -0.14 8.16 2.09
C GLY A 154 -0.64 6.75 2.44
N LEU A 155 -0.03 5.70 1.86
CA LEU A 155 -0.32 4.31 2.21
C LEU A 155 -0.17 4.06 3.72
N ALA A 156 0.96 4.48 4.30
CA ALA A 156 1.19 4.32 5.74
C ALA A 156 0.29 5.23 6.59
N ALA A 157 -0.02 6.43 6.11
CA ALA A 157 -0.92 7.35 6.79
C ALA A 157 -2.32 6.74 6.96
N SER A 158 -2.80 5.94 6.02
CA SER A 158 -4.09 5.24 6.15
C SER A 158 -4.11 4.33 7.39
N GLY A 159 -3.04 3.57 7.64
CA GLY A 159 -2.92 2.73 8.84
C GLY A 159 -2.85 3.56 10.13
N ALA A 160 -2.08 4.64 10.15
CA ALA A 160 -1.99 5.53 11.31
C ALA A 160 -3.32 6.23 11.61
N LEU A 161 -4.01 6.74 10.58
CA LEU A 161 -5.30 7.42 10.72
C LEU A 161 -6.40 6.46 11.18
N THR A 162 -6.50 5.27 10.61
CA THR A 162 -7.49 4.27 11.04
C THR A 162 -7.21 3.78 12.45
N SER A 163 -5.95 3.60 12.85
CA SER A 163 -5.57 3.26 14.22
C SER A 163 -5.97 4.37 15.21
N ALA A 164 -5.66 5.63 14.91
CA ALA A 164 -6.05 6.77 15.72
C ALA A 164 -7.58 6.86 15.85
N LEU A 165 -8.29 6.75 14.73
CA LEU A 165 -9.75 6.75 14.72
C LEU A 165 -10.33 5.59 15.56
N ARG A 166 -9.71 4.40 15.53
CA ARG A 166 -10.14 3.26 16.34
C ARG A 166 -9.95 3.49 17.83
N LEU A 167 -8.82 4.04 18.24
CA LEU A 167 -8.60 4.40 19.65
C LEU A 167 -9.65 5.40 20.15
N ILE A 168 -9.95 6.42 19.33
CA ILE A 168 -10.99 7.42 19.65
C ILE A 168 -12.37 6.78 19.74
N THR A 169 -12.75 5.95 18.76
CA THR A 169 -14.07 5.33 18.74
C THR A 169 -14.24 4.28 19.81
N LYS A 170 -13.21 3.53 20.16
CA LYS A 170 -13.24 2.62 21.30
C LYS A 170 -13.51 3.38 22.60
N ALA A 171 -12.78 4.46 22.85
CA ALA A 171 -12.99 5.30 24.03
C ALA A 171 -14.39 5.92 24.06
N ALA A 172 -14.92 6.38 22.91
CA ALA A 172 -16.23 7.04 22.83
C ALA A 172 -17.42 6.09 22.98
N PHE A 173 -17.28 4.84 22.48
CA PHE A 173 -18.39 3.90 22.41
C PHE A 173 -18.26 2.69 23.36
N GLU A 174 -17.24 2.64 24.22
CA GLU A 174 -16.95 1.51 25.10
C GLU A 174 -18.18 1.12 25.96
N ASN A 175 -18.98 2.10 26.42
CA ASN A 175 -20.17 1.92 27.24
C ASN A 175 -21.49 1.99 26.46
N SER A 176 -21.45 2.02 25.12
CA SER A 176 -22.67 2.15 24.29
C SER A 176 -23.23 0.79 23.92
N GLN A 177 -24.57 0.64 24.02
CA GLN A 177 -25.24 -0.49 23.35
C GLN A 177 -24.94 -0.43 21.84
N ASP A 178 -24.55 -1.57 21.24
CA ASP A 178 -24.12 -1.69 19.86
C ASP A 178 -22.92 -0.82 19.48
N GLY A 179 -22.06 -0.47 20.44
CA GLY A 179 -20.90 0.39 20.21
C GLY A 179 -19.95 -0.13 19.13
N LEU A 180 -19.72 -1.44 19.07
CA LEU A 180 -18.90 -2.07 18.02
C LEU A 180 -19.48 -1.85 16.62
N ARG A 181 -20.80 -2.06 16.45
CA ARG A 181 -21.48 -1.86 15.17
C ARG A 181 -21.48 -0.40 14.75
N LYS A 182 -21.76 0.54 15.68
CA LYS A 182 -21.71 1.98 15.40
C LYS A 182 -20.32 2.41 14.95
N GLY A 183 -19.28 1.91 15.62
CA GLY A 183 -17.89 2.12 15.22
C GLY A 183 -17.61 1.60 13.81
N ALA A 184 -17.98 0.35 13.51
CA ALA A 184 -17.79 -0.27 12.20
C ALA A 184 -18.51 0.50 11.09
N MET A 185 -19.77 0.88 11.28
CA MET A 185 -20.54 1.67 10.30
C MET A 185 -19.91 3.03 10.04
N MET A 186 -19.35 3.67 11.08
CA MET A 186 -18.62 4.92 10.91
C MET A 186 -17.37 4.72 10.05
N PHE A 187 -16.58 3.67 10.30
CA PHE A 187 -15.41 3.33 9.47
C PHE A 187 -15.79 3.08 8.01
N PHE A 188 -16.81 2.28 7.75
CA PHE A 188 -17.26 2.00 6.38
C PHE A 188 -17.74 3.26 5.66
N SER A 189 -18.45 4.14 6.38
CA SER A 189 -18.96 5.40 5.80
C SER A 189 -17.81 6.35 5.44
N ILE A 190 -16.83 6.50 6.35
CA ILE A 190 -15.63 7.32 6.10
C ILE A 190 -14.83 6.74 4.94
N SER A 191 -14.62 5.41 4.92
CA SER A 191 -13.91 4.72 3.84
C SER A 191 -14.59 4.96 2.49
N SER A 192 -15.90 4.72 2.41
CA SER A 192 -16.66 4.89 1.16
C SER A 192 -16.59 6.34 0.66
N PHE A 193 -16.73 7.33 1.55
CA PHE A 193 -16.57 8.73 1.19
C PHE A 193 -15.17 9.06 0.69
N PHE A 194 -14.16 8.56 1.38
CA PHE A 194 -12.76 8.83 1.03
C PHE A 194 -12.37 8.18 -0.30
N GLU A 195 -12.86 6.96 -0.58
CA GLU A 195 -12.62 6.30 -1.86
C GLU A 195 -13.30 7.04 -3.03
N LEU A 196 -14.51 7.55 -2.82
CA LEU A 196 -15.16 8.41 -3.82
C LEU A 196 -14.33 9.67 -4.08
N LEU A 197 -13.79 10.28 -3.04
CA LEU A 197 -12.87 11.42 -3.18
C LEU A 197 -11.64 11.04 -4.02
N CYS A 198 -11.04 9.87 -3.80
CA CYS A 198 -9.90 9.38 -4.58
C CYS A 198 -10.25 9.15 -6.06
N VAL A 199 -11.44 8.61 -6.36
CA VAL A 199 -11.95 8.51 -7.74
C VAL A 199 -11.98 9.90 -8.40
N LEU A 200 -12.55 10.90 -7.72
CA LEU A 200 -12.66 12.25 -8.25
C LEU A 200 -11.31 12.94 -8.39
N LEU A 201 -10.41 12.79 -7.40
CA LEU A 201 -9.06 13.34 -7.46
C LEU A 201 -8.27 12.78 -8.64
N TYR A 202 -8.30 11.45 -8.82
CA TYR A 202 -7.59 10.83 -9.94
C TYR A 202 -8.25 11.14 -11.29
N ALA A 203 -9.58 11.15 -11.36
CA ALA A 203 -10.31 11.38 -12.61
C ALA A 203 -10.19 12.82 -13.10
N LEU A 204 -10.28 13.82 -12.21
CA LEU A 204 -10.52 15.20 -12.56
C LEU A 204 -9.34 16.15 -12.27
N ILE A 205 -8.54 15.87 -11.24
CA ILE A 205 -7.51 16.79 -10.74
C ILE A 205 -6.12 16.32 -11.18
N PHE A 206 -5.73 15.10 -10.82
CA PHE A 206 -4.37 14.59 -11.01
C PHE A 206 -3.85 14.73 -12.46
N PRO A 207 -4.59 14.34 -13.52
CA PRO A 207 -4.09 14.45 -14.89
C PRO A 207 -3.99 15.89 -15.41
N LYS A 208 -4.64 16.86 -14.73
CA LYS A 208 -4.61 18.27 -15.12
C LYS A 208 -3.45 19.05 -14.50
N LEU A 209 -2.74 18.47 -13.54
CA LEU A 209 -1.62 19.14 -12.88
C LEU A 209 -0.48 19.41 -13.89
N PRO A 210 0.06 20.64 -13.96
CA PRO A 210 1.07 21.00 -14.96
C PRO A 210 2.31 20.10 -14.91
N ILE A 211 2.80 19.81 -13.71
CA ILE A 211 3.96 18.93 -13.51
C ILE A 211 3.68 17.48 -13.92
N VAL A 212 2.48 16.96 -13.70
CA VAL A 212 2.08 15.61 -14.11
C VAL A 212 2.00 15.51 -15.64
N LYS A 213 1.42 16.54 -16.29
CA LYS A 213 1.40 16.66 -17.75
C LYS A 213 2.81 16.66 -18.35
N TYR A 214 3.72 17.41 -17.75
CA TYR A 214 5.11 17.48 -18.20
C TYR A 214 5.77 16.08 -18.20
N TYR A 215 5.76 15.37 -17.06
CA TYR A 215 6.40 14.07 -16.97
C TYR A 215 5.74 13.01 -17.87
N ARG A 216 4.42 12.99 -17.97
CA ARG A 216 3.71 12.07 -18.87
C ARG A 216 3.98 12.38 -20.34
N SER A 217 4.10 13.65 -20.73
CA SER A 217 4.50 14.05 -22.09
C SER A 217 5.92 13.60 -22.40
N LYS A 218 6.85 13.76 -21.44
CA LYS A 218 8.22 13.24 -21.54
C LYS A 218 8.22 11.73 -21.71
N ALA A 219 7.52 10.99 -20.86
CA ALA A 219 7.41 9.53 -20.96
C ALA A 219 6.79 9.08 -22.30
N ALA A 220 5.80 9.81 -22.80
CA ALA A 220 5.21 9.55 -24.11
C ALA A 220 6.20 9.76 -25.26
N SER A 221 7.06 10.78 -25.19
CA SER A 221 8.14 11.01 -26.16
C SER A 221 9.23 9.92 -26.11
N GLU A 222 9.39 9.29 -24.96
CA GLU A 222 10.27 8.12 -24.74
C GLU A 222 9.62 6.79 -25.12
N GLY A 223 8.42 6.82 -25.72
CA GLY A 223 7.72 5.63 -26.23
C GLY A 223 6.71 4.99 -25.26
N SER A 224 6.36 5.64 -24.13
CA SER A 224 5.32 5.12 -23.23
C SER A 224 3.92 5.30 -23.85
N MET A 225 3.27 4.19 -24.21
CA MET A 225 1.91 4.19 -24.75
C MET A 225 0.84 4.18 -23.64
N THR A 226 1.19 3.80 -22.43
CA THR A 226 0.26 3.60 -21.30
C THR A 226 -0.35 4.88 -20.76
N VAL A 227 0.30 6.03 -21.00
CA VAL A 227 -0.10 7.35 -20.49
C VAL A 227 -1.02 8.14 -21.43
N ALA A 228 -1.31 7.62 -22.62
CA ALA A 228 -2.04 8.35 -23.66
C ALA A 228 -3.42 8.88 -23.21
N ALA A 229 -4.22 8.06 -22.52
CA ALA A 229 -5.53 8.48 -22.03
C ALA A 229 -5.46 9.48 -20.86
N ASP A 230 -4.41 9.45 -20.05
CA ASP A 230 -4.18 10.44 -19.01
C ASP A 230 -3.74 11.79 -19.58
N LEU A 231 -2.96 11.78 -20.65
CA LEU A 231 -2.62 13.00 -21.40
C LEU A 231 -3.86 13.63 -22.03
N ALA A 232 -4.71 12.82 -22.68
CA ALA A 232 -5.97 13.27 -23.24
C ALA A 232 -6.89 13.86 -22.15
N ALA A 233 -7.02 13.23 -20.99
CA ALA A 233 -7.75 13.75 -19.84
C ALA A 233 -7.15 15.05 -19.29
N GLY A 234 -5.85 15.25 -19.46
CA GLY A 234 -5.14 16.49 -19.17
C GLY A 234 -5.32 17.59 -20.23
N GLY A 235 -6.01 17.29 -21.35
CA GLY A 235 -6.19 18.23 -22.47
C GLY A 235 -5.07 18.26 -23.50
N ILE A 236 -4.19 17.25 -23.51
CA ILE A 236 -3.14 17.08 -24.53
C ILE A 236 -3.58 15.96 -25.48
N GLN A 237 -3.98 16.32 -26.69
CA GLN A 237 -4.24 15.35 -27.75
C GLN A 237 -2.97 15.15 -28.57
N ARG A 238 -2.51 13.92 -28.68
CA ARG A 238 -1.46 13.55 -29.64
C ARG A 238 -2.13 13.39 -30.98
N SER A 239 -1.71 14.17 -31.99
CA SER A 239 -2.11 13.92 -33.37
C SER A 239 -1.65 12.51 -33.76
N GLN A 240 -2.56 11.66 -34.20
CA GLN A 240 -2.24 10.29 -34.67
C GLN A 240 -1.49 10.31 -36.02
N ASP A 241 -1.29 11.48 -36.63
CA ASP A 241 -0.75 11.65 -37.97
C ASP A 241 0.78 11.64 -38.05
N GLY A 242 1.46 10.94 -37.16
CA GLY A 242 2.93 10.92 -37.15
C GLY A 242 3.57 9.69 -36.52
N ALA A 243 2.88 8.56 -36.56
CA ALA A 243 3.52 7.28 -36.25
C ALA A 243 4.26 6.75 -37.48
N GLU A 244 5.17 7.52 -38.07
CA GLU A 244 6.34 6.91 -38.69
C GLU A 244 7.10 6.25 -37.55
N GLU A 245 7.20 4.93 -37.59
CA GLU A 245 8.12 4.16 -36.76
C GLU A 245 9.51 4.76 -36.98
N ASP A 246 9.95 5.60 -36.04
CA ASP A 246 11.33 6.09 -36.05
C ASP A 246 12.21 4.88 -35.70
N PRO A 247 12.98 4.32 -36.65
CA PRO A 247 13.74 3.08 -36.47
C PRO A 247 14.89 3.19 -35.48
N LYS A 248 14.97 4.30 -34.73
CA LYS A 248 16.05 4.64 -33.79
C LYS A 248 15.63 4.72 -32.32
N LEU A 249 14.37 4.43 -31.93
CA LEU A 249 14.06 4.31 -30.53
C LEU A 249 14.79 3.06 -29.99
N PRO A 250 15.68 3.20 -29.00
CA PRO A 250 16.38 2.07 -28.43
C PRO A 250 15.36 1.08 -27.89
N GLU A 251 15.56 -0.18 -28.26
CA GLU A 251 14.69 -1.28 -27.86
C GLU A 251 14.56 -1.33 -26.34
N ARG A 252 13.32 -1.30 -25.85
CA ARG A 252 13.00 -1.37 -24.42
C ARG A 252 13.51 -2.69 -23.84
N LEU A 253 14.13 -2.65 -22.64
CA LEU A 253 14.48 -3.85 -21.90
C LEU A 253 13.21 -4.67 -21.57
N THR A 254 13.33 -5.98 -21.72
CA THR A 254 12.25 -6.90 -21.37
C THR A 254 12.03 -6.93 -19.84
N ASN A 255 10.81 -7.26 -19.41
CA ASN A 255 10.50 -7.38 -17.97
C ASN A 255 11.43 -8.37 -17.27
N LYS A 256 11.87 -9.44 -17.96
CA LYS A 256 12.84 -10.40 -17.43
C LYS A 256 14.22 -9.78 -17.22
N GLN A 257 14.71 -8.99 -18.18
CA GLN A 257 15.99 -8.30 -18.05
C GLN A 257 15.95 -7.26 -16.92
N LEU A 258 14.89 -6.42 -16.87
CA LEU A 258 14.69 -5.45 -15.80
C LEU A 258 14.65 -6.11 -14.42
N PHE A 259 13.98 -7.26 -14.30
CA PHE A 259 13.92 -8.02 -13.06
C PHE A 259 15.31 -8.54 -12.66
N LEU A 260 16.04 -9.14 -13.58
CA LEU A 260 17.38 -9.70 -13.29
C LEU A 260 18.41 -8.62 -12.95
N GLU A 261 18.37 -7.45 -13.60
CA GLU A 261 19.26 -6.32 -13.29
C GLU A 261 18.97 -5.67 -11.93
N ASN A 262 17.75 -5.82 -11.43
CA ASN A 262 17.28 -5.24 -10.17
C ASN A 262 16.86 -6.31 -9.15
N ILE A 263 17.42 -7.51 -9.27
CA ILE A 263 17.04 -8.67 -8.44
C ILE A 263 17.33 -8.43 -6.95
N ASP A 264 18.36 -7.67 -6.64
CA ASP A 264 18.70 -7.24 -5.28
C ASP A 264 17.56 -6.40 -4.66
N TYR A 265 17.07 -5.38 -5.37
CA TYR A 265 15.92 -4.59 -4.90
C TYR A 265 14.63 -5.42 -4.80
N ALA A 266 14.41 -6.35 -5.75
CA ALA A 266 13.26 -7.23 -5.75
C ALA A 266 13.27 -8.19 -4.54
N ILE A 267 14.42 -8.79 -4.23
CA ILE A 267 14.61 -9.64 -3.06
C ILE A 267 14.50 -8.82 -1.77
N ASP A 268 15.14 -7.66 -1.70
CA ASP A 268 15.10 -6.81 -0.52
C ASP A 268 13.65 -6.41 -0.17
N VAL A 269 12.86 -5.93 -1.13
CA VAL A 269 11.46 -5.57 -0.86
C VAL A 269 10.63 -6.79 -0.46
N PHE A 270 10.84 -7.94 -1.09
CA PHE A 270 10.19 -9.19 -0.70
C PHE A 270 10.53 -9.58 0.75
N LEU A 271 11.81 -9.53 1.14
CA LEU A 271 12.27 -9.86 2.48
C LEU A 271 11.79 -8.88 3.55
N ILE A 272 11.67 -7.59 3.22
CA ILE A 272 11.11 -6.57 4.12
C ILE A 272 9.68 -6.95 4.51
N TYR A 273 8.86 -7.31 3.51
CA TYR A 273 7.46 -7.58 3.74
C TYR A 273 7.19 -8.98 4.28
N ILE A 274 7.96 -10.00 3.90
CA ILE A 274 7.81 -11.35 4.49
C ILE A 274 8.08 -11.32 5.99
N LEU A 275 9.14 -10.62 6.43
CA LEU A 275 9.43 -10.46 7.85
C LEU A 275 8.32 -9.68 8.57
N THR A 276 7.93 -8.55 8.01
CA THR A 276 6.95 -7.68 8.66
C THR A 276 5.61 -8.39 8.83
N LEU A 277 5.11 -9.03 7.79
CA LEU A 277 3.80 -9.67 7.81
C LEU A 277 3.80 -11.05 8.52
N SER A 278 4.96 -11.62 8.78
CA SER A 278 5.08 -12.79 9.68
C SER A 278 4.93 -12.42 11.16
N ILE A 279 4.91 -11.14 11.50
CA ILE A 279 4.77 -10.63 12.87
C ILE A 279 3.51 -9.77 13.00
N PHE A 280 3.25 -8.90 12.02
CA PHE A 280 2.13 -7.95 12.02
C PHE A 280 1.07 -8.34 10.96
N PRO A 281 -0.22 -8.28 11.26
CA PRO A 281 -0.81 -7.95 12.56
C PRO A 281 -1.04 -9.18 13.47
N GLY A 282 -1.03 -10.42 12.94
CA GLY A 282 -1.51 -11.62 13.59
C GLY A 282 -0.84 -11.91 14.94
N PHE A 283 0.49 -12.06 14.95
CA PHE A 283 1.23 -12.30 16.19
C PHE A 283 1.02 -11.19 17.24
N LEU A 284 1.03 -9.93 16.82
CA LEU A 284 0.87 -8.80 17.74
C LEU A 284 -0.54 -8.67 18.32
N SER A 285 -1.56 -9.13 17.61
CA SER A 285 -2.95 -9.03 18.08
C SER A 285 -3.39 -10.21 18.95
N GLU A 286 -2.86 -11.42 18.70
CA GLU A 286 -3.36 -12.64 19.31
C GLU A 286 -2.35 -13.31 20.25
N ASP A 287 -1.05 -13.17 20.01
CA ASP A 287 -0.02 -14.04 20.58
C ASP A 287 0.85 -13.41 21.68
N THR A 288 0.55 -12.19 22.11
CA THR A 288 1.38 -11.44 23.07
C THR A 288 1.04 -11.67 24.54
N GLY A 289 0.09 -12.53 24.86
CA GLY A 289 -0.29 -12.89 26.22
C GLY A 289 -1.15 -11.81 26.94
N SER A 290 -1.30 -11.95 28.27
CA SER A 290 -2.07 -11.00 29.09
C SER A 290 -1.16 -9.90 29.63
N HIS A 291 -1.54 -8.65 29.45
CA HIS A 291 -0.79 -7.47 29.88
C HIS A 291 -1.65 -6.49 30.69
N SER A 292 -1.00 -5.53 31.38
CA SER A 292 -1.68 -4.52 32.20
C SER A 292 -2.61 -3.61 31.40
N LEU A 293 -2.36 -3.41 30.11
CA LEU A 293 -3.24 -2.66 29.20
C LEU A 293 -4.50 -3.45 28.76
N GLY A 294 -4.60 -4.74 29.10
CA GLY A 294 -5.78 -5.56 28.77
C GLY A 294 -6.16 -5.47 27.29
N SER A 295 -7.44 -5.22 27.01
CA SER A 295 -7.98 -5.14 25.63
C SER A 295 -7.44 -3.98 24.78
N TRP A 296 -6.69 -3.05 25.37
CA TRP A 296 -6.04 -1.94 24.65
C TRP A 296 -4.67 -2.32 24.07
N TYR A 297 -4.04 -3.38 24.62
CA TYR A 297 -2.65 -3.70 24.30
C TYR A 297 -2.42 -3.97 22.82
N ALA A 298 -3.20 -4.84 22.19
CA ALA A 298 -3.09 -5.12 20.75
C ALA A 298 -3.29 -3.87 19.90
N LEU A 299 -4.27 -3.03 20.25
CA LEU A 299 -4.53 -1.77 19.53
C LEU A 299 -3.35 -0.79 19.65
N VAL A 300 -2.71 -0.73 20.81
CA VAL A 300 -1.51 0.11 21.02
C VAL A 300 -0.36 -0.40 20.16
N LEU A 301 -0.11 -1.71 20.10
CA LEU A 301 0.93 -2.29 19.26
C LEU A 301 0.68 -1.98 17.76
N ILE A 302 -0.55 -2.18 17.29
CA ILE A 302 -0.94 -1.88 15.90
C ILE A 302 -0.75 -0.38 15.61
N ALA A 303 -1.18 0.49 16.52
CA ALA A 303 -1.02 1.93 16.37
C ALA A 303 0.47 2.34 16.34
N MET A 304 1.29 1.77 17.23
CA MET A 304 2.74 2.04 17.27
C MET A 304 3.42 1.59 15.97
N TYR A 305 3.10 0.40 15.47
CA TYR A 305 3.61 -0.04 14.17
C TYR A 305 3.26 0.98 13.07
N ASN A 306 1.99 1.34 12.92
CA ASN A 306 1.52 2.21 11.86
C ASN A 306 2.11 3.64 11.94
N VAL A 307 2.23 4.19 13.15
CA VAL A 307 2.83 5.52 13.35
C VAL A 307 4.31 5.51 12.98
N TRP A 308 5.06 4.50 13.42
CA TRP A 308 6.49 4.42 13.12
C TRP A 308 6.78 4.02 11.68
N ASP A 309 5.92 3.22 11.02
CA ASP A 309 6.00 2.98 9.57
C ASP A 309 5.81 4.29 8.79
N LEU A 310 4.84 5.11 9.18
CA LEU A 310 4.62 6.43 8.60
C LEU A 310 5.84 7.34 8.78
N ILE A 311 6.37 7.44 10.01
CA ILE A 311 7.58 8.23 10.30
C ILE A 311 8.75 7.72 9.45
N GLY A 312 8.93 6.40 9.36
CA GLY A 312 9.97 5.76 8.56
C GLY A 312 9.93 6.19 7.10
N ARG A 313 8.74 6.36 6.53
CA ARG A 313 8.58 6.79 5.12
C ARG A 313 8.94 8.25 4.89
N TYR A 314 8.96 9.10 5.92
CA TYR A 314 9.40 10.50 5.79
C TYR A 314 10.90 10.69 5.97
N ILE A 315 11.61 9.79 6.67
CA ILE A 315 13.07 9.92 6.91
C ILE A 315 13.86 10.07 5.60
N PRO A 316 13.59 9.33 4.50
CA PRO A 316 14.33 9.48 3.25
C PRO A 316 14.17 10.84 2.53
N LEU A 317 13.27 11.72 2.99
CA LEU A 317 13.23 13.13 2.53
C LEU A 317 14.47 13.89 2.95
N ILE A 318 15.10 13.47 4.04
CA ILE A 318 16.37 14.03 4.50
C ILE A 318 17.48 13.31 3.73
N GLU A 319 18.00 13.95 2.68
CA GLU A 319 18.99 13.33 1.77
C GLU A 319 20.20 12.71 2.50
N ARG A 320 20.62 13.30 3.63
CA ARG A 320 21.73 12.77 4.44
C ARG A 320 21.41 11.43 5.12
N LEU A 321 20.13 11.13 5.33
CA LEU A 321 19.66 9.92 6.00
C LEU A 321 19.15 8.87 4.99
N LYS A 322 19.18 9.16 3.69
CA LYS A 322 18.72 8.27 2.65
C LYS A 322 19.79 7.24 2.27
N LEU A 323 19.48 5.97 2.46
CA LEU A 323 20.32 4.88 1.98
C LEU A 323 20.17 4.73 0.45
N THR A 324 21.31 4.88 -0.26
CA THR A 324 21.36 4.75 -1.73
C THR A 324 22.17 3.55 -2.19
N SER A 325 23.02 3.00 -1.33
CA SER A 325 23.88 1.85 -1.66
C SER A 325 23.06 0.56 -1.64
N ARG A 326 23.01 -0.16 -2.78
CA ARG A 326 22.38 -1.48 -2.90
C ARG A 326 22.85 -2.46 -1.83
N LYS A 327 24.16 -2.57 -1.61
CA LYS A 327 24.75 -3.47 -0.61
C LYS A 327 24.32 -3.12 0.83
N CYS A 328 24.28 -1.83 1.16
CA CYS A 328 23.84 -1.39 2.48
C CYS A 328 22.34 -1.69 2.69
N LEU A 329 21.50 -1.50 1.68
CA LEU A 329 20.07 -1.84 1.74
C LEU A 329 19.88 -3.33 2.04
N THR A 330 20.56 -4.21 1.31
CA THR A 330 20.49 -5.67 1.54
C THR A 330 20.98 -6.05 2.94
N VAL A 331 22.12 -5.49 3.41
CA VAL A 331 22.63 -5.79 4.76
C VAL A 331 21.64 -5.36 5.83
N VAL A 332 21.06 -4.16 5.72
CA VAL A 332 20.07 -3.66 6.69
C VAL A 332 18.77 -4.49 6.60
N THR A 333 18.33 -4.88 5.41
CA THR A 333 17.17 -5.76 5.23
C THR A 333 17.38 -7.11 5.91
N LEU A 334 18.54 -7.74 5.71
CA LEU A 334 18.86 -9.02 6.34
C LEU A 334 18.99 -8.89 7.86
N SER A 335 19.57 -7.81 8.38
CA SER A 335 19.70 -7.58 9.82
C SER A 335 18.35 -7.50 10.54
N ARG A 336 17.26 -7.11 9.86
CA ARG A 336 15.92 -7.09 10.43
C ARG A 336 15.42 -8.46 10.87
N PHE A 337 15.96 -9.56 10.30
CA PHE A 337 15.56 -10.91 10.71
C PHE A 337 15.95 -11.24 12.16
N LEU A 338 16.85 -10.45 12.76
CA LEU A 338 17.13 -10.51 14.20
C LEU A 338 15.93 -10.09 15.07
N LEU A 339 14.94 -9.43 14.48
CA LEU A 339 13.68 -9.13 15.17
C LEU A 339 12.87 -10.39 15.50
N ILE A 340 12.96 -11.47 14.70
CA ILE A 340 12.22 -12.71 14.95
C ILE A 340 12.53 -13.27 16.33
N PRO A 341 13.80 -13.62 16.66
CA PRO A 341 14.14 -14.09 18.01
C PRO A 341 13.86 -13.02 19.07
N ALA A 342 14.06 -11.72 18.77
CA ALA A 342 13.76 -10.66 19.71
C ALA A 342 12.28 -10.64 20.11
N PHE A 343 11.35 -10.72 19.14
CA PHE A 343 9.91 -10.81 19.39
C PHE A 343 9.55 -12.09 20.16
N TYR A 344 10.13 -13.23 19.78
CA TYR A 344 9.87 -14.52 20.45
C TYR A 344 10.28 -14.46 21.94
N PHE A 345 11.48 -14.01 22.24
CA PHE A 345 11.95 -13.94 23.63
C PHE A 345 11.21 -12.87 24.44
N THR A 346 10.87 -11.75 23.82
CA THR A 346 10.09 -10.69 24.48
C THR A 346 8.67 -11.15 24.79
N ALA A 347 8.01 -11.85 23.88
CA ALA A 347 6.68 -12.41 24.14
C ALA A 347 6.70 -13.46 25.27
N LYS A 348 7.80 -14.19 25.42
CA LYS A 348 7.93 -15.25 26.43
C LYS A 348 8.40 -14.74 27.80
N TYR A 349 9.27 -13.75 27.84
CA TYR A 349 9.99 -13.34 29.05
C TYR A 349 9.98 -11.84 29.34
N GLY A 350 9.66 -11.04 28.35
CA GLY A 350 9.73 -9.59 28.42
C GLY A 350 8.45 -8.93 28.96
N ASP A 351 8.54 -7.64 29.16
CA ASP A 351 7.40 -6.82 29.48
C ASP A 351 6.80 -6.12 28.25
N GLN A 352 5.64 -5.49 28.44
CA GLN A 352 4.94 -4.79 27.37
C GLN A 352 5.74 -3.63 26.76
N GLY A 353 6.64 -2.99 27.53
CA GLY A 353 7.46 -1.86 27.06
C GLY A 353 8.45 -2.30 25.96
N TRP A 354 9.10 -3.45 26.15
CA TRP A 354 9.98 -4.04 25.13
C TRP A 354 9.23 -4.43 23.86
N MET A 355 8.02 -4.97 23.99
CA MET A 355 7.20 -5.31 22.83
C MET A 355 6.78 -4.07 22.03
N ILE A 356 6.38 -2.99 22.72
CA ILE A 356 6.06 -1.70 22.08
C ILE A 356 7.29 -1.14 21.35
N MET A 357 8.48 -1.20 21.98
CA MET A 357 9.72 -0.75 21.36
C MET A 357 10.07 -1.56 20.09
N LEU A 358 10.02 -2.89 20.16
CA LEU A 358 10.30 -3.76 19.01
C LEU A 358 9.32 -3.52 17.86
N THR A 359 8.03 -3.35 18.19
CA THR A 359 6.99 -3.03 17.21
C THR A 359 7.25 -1.69 16.54
N SER A 360 7.72 -0.70 17.28
CA SER A 360 8.12 0.61 16.74
C SER A 360 9.30 0.49 15.79
N ILE A 361 10.31 -0.30 16.14
CA ILE A 361 11.49 -0.57 15.28
C ILE A 361 11.07 -1.33 14.01
N LEU A 362 10.16 -2.30 14.14
CA LEU A 362 9.62 -3.04 13.01
C LEU A 362 8.94 -2.10 12.00
N GLY A 363 8.05 -1.22 12.48
CA GLY A 363 7.37 -0.23 11.64
C GLY A 363 8.34 0.77 11.01
N LEU A 364 9.20 1.41 11.82
CA LEU A 364 10.18 2.39 11.36
C LEU A 364 11.06 1.85 10.23
N SER A 365 11.63 0.66 10.43
CA SER A 365 12.50 0.03 9.44
C SER A 365 11.74 -0.44 8.20
N ASN A 366 10.48 -0.84 8.32
CA ASN A 366 9.62 -1.20 7.20
C ASN A 366 9.39 -0.01 6.26
N GLY A 367 8.88 1.10 6.81
CA GLY A 367 8.60 2.31 6.02
C GLY A 367 9.86 2.91 5.39
N TYR A 368 10.93 3.01 6.16
CA TYR A 368 12.19 3.58 5.70
C TYR A 368 12.79 2.81 4.51
N LEU A 369 12.97 1.50 4.65
CA LEU A 369 13.58 0.67 3.60
C LEU A 369 12.71 0.58 2.35
N THR A 370 11.39 0.46 2.52
CA THR A 370 10.44 0.44 1.39
C THR A 370 10.59 1.67 0.51
N VAL A 371 10.62 2.87 1.10
CA VAL A 371 10.79 4.11 0.33
C VAL A 371 12.17 4.19 -0.30
N CYS A 372 13.24 3.82 0.42
CA CYS A 372 14.59 3.83 -0.13
C CYS A 372 14.68 2.95 -1.40
N ILE A 373 14.12 1.74 -1.38
CA ILE A 373 14.16 0.81 -2.51
C ILE A 373 13.30 1.32 -3.67
N LEU A 374 12.02 1.61 -3.42
CA LEU A 374 11.08 1.97 -4.49
C LEU A 374 11.40 3.32 -5.15
N THR A 375 12.12 4.20 -4.48
CA THR A 375 12.58 5.46 -5.06
C THR A 375 13.97 5.38 -5.71
N ALA A 376 14.79 4.39 -5.36
CA ALA A 376 16.13 4.21 -5.93
C ALA A 376 16.13 3.35 -7.19
N ALA A 377 15.34 2.27 -7.22
CA ALA A 377 15.37 1.29 -8.30
C ALA A 377 15.02 1.87 -9.69
N PRO A 378 14.00 2.74 -9.88
CA PRO A 378 13.67 3.28 -11.20
C PRO A 378 14.68 4.29 -11.74
N LYS A 379 15.63 4.77 -10.94
CA LYS A 379 16.59 5.78 -11.37
C LYS A 379 17.49 5.25 -12.47
N GLY A 380 17.63 6.05 -13.54
CA GLY A 380 18.52 5.73 -14.66
C GLY A 380 17.85 4.96 -15.80
N TYR A 381 16.62 4.51 -15.64
CA TYR A 381 15.82 3.90 -16.70
C TYR A 381 14.97 4.92 -17.45
N LYS A 382 14.50 4.57 -18.65
CA LYS A 382 13.55 5.38 -19.43
C LYS A 382 12.11 5.14 -18.98
N GLY A 383 11.20 6.03 -19.37
CA GLY A 383 9.81 6.01 -18.94
C GLY A 383 9.13 4.63 -19.00
N PRO A 384 9.10 3.92 -20.15
CA PRO A 384 8.47 2.59 -20.22
C PRO A 384 9.11 1.55 -19.28
N GLU A 385 10.43 1.62 -19.08
CA GLU A 385 11.17 0.73 -18.19
C GLU A 385 10.95 1.05 -16.72
N GLN A 386 10.85 2.36 -16.38
CA GLN A 386 10.52 2.82 -15.02
C GLN A 386 9.15 2.31 -14.59
N ASN A 387 8.13 2.42 -15.46
CA ASN A 387 6.79 1.89 -15.19
C ASN A 387 6.81 0.38 -14.98
N ALA A 388 7.49 -0.35 -15.87
CA ALA A 388 7.62 -1.80 -15.75
C ALA A 388 8.30 -2.22 -14.44
N LEU A 389 9.40 -1.57 -14.11
CA LEU A 389 10.15 -1.88 -12.88
C LEU A 389 9.34 -1.57 -11.62
N GLY A 390 8.62 -0.44 -11.58
CA GLY A 390 7.71 -0.12 -10.49
C GLY A 390 6.66 -1.21 -10.27
N ASN A 391 6.04 -1.71 -11.34
CA ASN A 391 5.08 -2.82 -11.29
C ASN A 391 5.70 -4.13 -10.80
N LEU A 392 6.91 -4.47 -11.26
CA LEU A 392 7.62 -5.69 -10.83
C LEU A 392 7.98 -5.64 -9.34
N LEU A 393 8.42 -4.49 -8.83
CA LEU A 393 8.74 -4.32 -7.42
C LEU A 393 7.49 -4.40 -6.53
N VAL A 394 6.35 -3.84 -6.96
CA VAL A 394 5.08 -4.00 -6.24
C VAL A 394 4.62 -5.46 -6.26
N MET A 395 4.82 -6.18 -7.35
CA MET A 395 4.54 -7.62 -7.39
C MET A 395 5.39 -8.39 -6.36
N CYS A 396 6.68 -8.08 -6.22
CA CYS A 396 7.56 -8.68 -5.21
C CYS A 396 7.14 -8.29 -3.79
N LEU A 397 6.70 -7.04 -3.59
CA LEU A 397 6.15 -6.54 -2.33
C LEU A 397 4.93 -7.37 -1.92
N LEU A 398 3.94 -7.50 -2.80
CA LEU A 398 2.72 -8.27 -2.51
C LEU A 398 3.01 -9.77 -2.34
N ALA A 399 3.99 -10.32 -3.06
CA ALA A 399 4.47 -11.69 -2.83
C ALA A 399 5.09 -11.85 -1.44
N GLY A 400 5.84 -10.85 -0.98
CA GLY A 400 6.38 -10.80 0.38
C GLY A 400 5.28 -10.74 1.44
N ILE A 401 4.26 -9.91 1.22
CA ILE A 401 3.08 -9.83 2.10
C ILE A 401 2.38 -11.19 2.18
N PHE A 402 2.04 -11.80 1.06
CA PHE A 402 1.36 -13.10 1.03
C PHE A 402 2.17 -14.19 1.75
N SER A 403 3.48 -14.24 1.47
CA SER A 403 4.38 -15.20 2.14
C SER A 403 4.47 -14.94 3.64
N GLY A 404 4.57 -13.67 4.05
CA GLY A 404 4.63 -13.27 5.46
C GLY A 404 3.37 -13.64 6.23
N VAL A 405 2.19 -13.34 5.68
CA VAL A 405 0.90 -13.73 6.27
C VAL A 405 0.76 -15.25 6.39
N THR A 406 1.29 -15.99 5.40
CA THR A 406 1.29 -17.46 5.50
C THR A 406 2.22 -17.95 6.61
N LEU A 407 3.40 -17.32 6.78
CA LEU A 407 4.33 -17.65 7.84
C LEU A 407 3.84 -17.24 9.24
N ASP A 408 2.99 -16.23 9.35
CA ASP A 408 2.36 -15.81 10.62
C ASP A 408 1.62 -16.99 11.31
N TRP A 409 1.08 -17.92 10.53
CA TRP A 409 0.44 -19.14 11.08
C TRP A 409 1.42 -20.06 11.83
N LEU A 410 2.72 -19.97 11.57
CA LEU A 410 3.73 -20.77 12.28
C LEU A 410 3.81 -20.43 13.77
N TRP A 411 3.44 -19.20 14.16
CA TRP A 411 3.39 -18.80 15.57
C TRP A 411 2.34 -19.55 16.39
N LEU A 412 1.36 -20.20 15.73
CA LEU A 412 0.33 -21.03 16.39
C LEU A 412 0.78 -22.46 16.68
N ILE A 413 1.92 -22.88 16.14
CA ILE A 413 2.43 -24.24 16.35
C ILE A 413 2.70 -24.46 17.85
N GLY A 414 1.99 -25.45 18.44
CA GLY A 414 2.09 -25.76 19.86
C GLY A 414 1.12 -25.03 20.79
N LYS A 415 0.34 -24.09 20.25
CA LYS A 415 -0.75 -23.44 20.99
C LYS A 415 -2.06 -24.07 20.53
N GLY A 416 -2.56 -25.08 21.12
CA GLY A 416 -3.77 -25.84 20.68
C GLY A 416 -4.83 -24.94 20.00
N TRP A 417 -5.39 -25.46 18.93
CA TRP A 417 -6.41 -24.79 18.08
C TRP A 417 -7.73 -24.66 18.81
#